data_bdcf6ac46872382f2518d1985384d689
#
_entry.id   bdcf6ac46872382f2518d1985384d689
#
_cell.length_a   1.000
_cell.length_b   1.000
_cell.length_c   1.000
_cell.angle_alpha   90.00
_cell.angle_beta   90.00
_cell.angle_gamma   90.00
#
_symmetry.space_group_name_H-M   'P 1'
#
loop_
_entity.id
_entity.type
_entity.pdbx_description
1 polymer ?
#
loop_
_entity_poly.entity_id
_entity_poly.type
_entity_poly.pdbx_seq_one_letter_code
_entity_poly.pdbx_strand_id
1 'polypeptide(L)'
;LLQRKPQKPGGTLGLTTGWALRARLEQRGLKALSGCTYDRIDDAGLHLRVNGEPRLLEADTVVVCAGQEPEAGLAADLRALGVEPAVIGGAELAAELDALRAIDQGTRLAMAL
;
A
#
# COMPACT_ATOMS: atom_id res chain seq x y z
N LEU A 1 -0.56 14.53 0.99
CA LEU A 1 -0.70 13.11 0.67
C LEU A 1 -0.16 12.86 -0.73
N LEU A 2 0.72 11.88 -0.87
CA LEU A 2 1.33 11.52 -2.14
C LEU A 2 0.97 10.08 -2.50
N GLN A 3 0.73 9.80 -3.78
CA GLN A 3 0.51 8.43 -4.23
C GLN A 3 1.10 8.18 -5.62
N ARG A 4 1.60 6.97 -5.85
CA ARG A 4 2.18 6.55 -7.14
C ARG A 4 1.12 6.34 -8.22
N LYS A 5 -0.04 5.79 -7.85
CA LYS A 5 -1.14 5.57 -8.81
C LYS A 5 -1.66 6.90 -9.36
N PRO A 6 -1.99 7.00 -10.65
CA PRO A 6 -2.47 8.26 -11.25
C PRO A 6 -3.91 8.61 -10.84
N GLN A 7 -4.67 7.66 -10.31
CA GLN A 7 -6.05 7.89 -9.86
C GLN A 7 -6.09 8.82 -8.65
N LYS A 8 -7.25 9.35 -8.34
CA LYS A 8 -7.47 10.12 -7.10
C LYS A 8 -7.25 9.24 -5.87
N PRO A 9 -6.62 9.77 -4.80
CA PRO A 9 -6.49 9.04 -3.53
C PRO A 9 -7.81 8.49 -3.03
N GLY A 10 -7.79 7.23 -2.57
CA GLY A 10 -9.00 6.54 -2.13
C GLY A 10 -9.97 6.18 -3.26
N GLY A 11 -9.52 6.12 -4.52
CA GLY A 11 -10.36 5.75 -5.67
C GLY A 11 -10.89 4.32 -5.63
N THR A 12 -10.22 3.42 -4.88
CA THR A 12 -10.62 2.02 -4.68
C THR A 12 -11.57 1.83 -3.48
N LEU A 13 -11.78 2.88 -2.67
CA LEU A 13 -12.73 2.83 -1.56
C LEU A 13 -14.17 2.76 -2.08
N GLY A 14 -15.02 2.06 -1.32
CA GLY A 14 -16.46 1.97 -1.64
C GLY A 14 -17.11 3.34 -1.87
N LEU A 15 -18.14 3.37 -2.71
CA LEU A 15 -18.79 4.61 -3.18
C LEU A 15 -19.19 5.53 -2.02
N THR A 16 -19.72 4.99 -0.93
CA THR A 16 -20.18 5.76 0.23
C THR A 16 -19.05 6.26 1.12
N THR A 17 -17.98 5.50 1.25
CA THR A 17 -16.86 5.83 2.14
C THR A 17 -15.84 6.75 1.46
N GLY A 18 -15.58 6.54 0.19
CA GLY A 18 -14.52 7.25 -0.55
C GLY A 18 -14.77 8.74 -0.71
N TRP A 19 -16.00 9.16 -1.05
CA TRP A 19 -16.31 10.58 -1.20
C TRP A 19 -16.32 11.31 0.15
N ALA A 20 -16.90 10.68 1.19
CA ALA A 20 -16.96 11.28 2.51
C ALA A 20 -15.56 11.49 3.11
N LEU A 21 -14.66 10.51 2.94
CA LEU A 21 -13.27 10.63 3.37
C LEU A 21 -12.56 11.77 2.63
N ARG A 22 -12.68 11.85 1.30
CA ARG A 22 -12.06 12.91 0.50
C ARG A 22 -12.55 14.28 0.91
N ALA A 23 -13.88 14.47 1.03
CA ALA A 23 -14.47 15.74 1.47
C ALA A 23 -13.92 16.16 2.85
N ARG A 24 -13.79 15.23 3.77
CA ARG A 24 -13.24 15.51 5.11
C ARG A 24 -11.75 15.88 5.07
N LEU A 25 -10.97 15.27 4.19
CA LEU A 25 -9.55 15.59 4.01
C LEU A 25 -9.38 16.98 3.37
N GLU A 26 -10.19 17.30 2.35
CA GLU A 26 -10.21 18.60 1.70
C GLU A 26 -10.59 19.72 2.68
N GLN A 27 -11.63 19.51 3.50
CA GLN A 27 -12.03 20.46 4.56
C GLN A 27 -10.90 20.74 5.57
N ARG A 28 -10.00 19.77 5.78
CA ARG A 28 -8.81 19.93 6.63
C ARG A 28 -7.60 20.52 5.91
N GLY A 29 -7.76 20.96 4.68
CA GLY A 29 -6.71 21.57 3.89
C GLY A 29 -5.66 20.59 3.35
N LEU A 30 -5.95 19.25 3.38
CA LEU A 30 -5.01 18.27 2.87
C LEU A 30 -4.89 18.38 1.35
N LYS A 31 -3.66 18.63 0.88
CA LYS A 31 -3.32 18.61 -0.54
C LYS A 31 -2.89 17.21 -0.95
N ALA A 32 -3.40 16.71 -2.08
CA ALA A 32 -3.07 15.40 -2.61
C ALA A 32 -2.43 15.51 -3.99
N LEU A 33 -1.37 14.73 -4.22
CA LEU A 33 -0.72 14.57 -5.52
C LEU A 33 -0.75 13.11 -5.92
N SER A 34 -1.10 12.85 -7.17
CA SER A 34 -1.13 11.51 -7.78
C SER A 34 -0.11 11.41 -8.91
N GLY A 35 0.22 10.20 -9.34
CA GLY A 35 1.23 9.98 -10.38
C GLY A 35 2.64 10.35 -9.92
N CYS A 36 2.94 10.16 -8.63
CA CYS A 36 4.22 10.52 -8.05
C CYS A 36 5.24 9.36 -8.18
N THR A 37 6.47 9.71 -8.55
CA THR A 37 7.66 8.88 -8.33
C THR A 37 8.60 9.61 -7.38
N TYR A 38 9.26 8.89 -6.49
CA TYR A 38 10.09 9.47 -5.43
C TYR A 38 11.55 9.27 -5.78
N ASP A 39 12.33 10.36 -5.78
CA ASP A 39 13.75 10.33 -6.14
C ASP A 39 14.62 10.19 -4.88
N ARG A 40 14.51 11.12 -3.93
CA ARG A 40 15.26 11.12 -2.66
C ARG A 40 14.65 12.05 -1.62
N ILE A 41 15.13 11.91 -0.39
CA ILE A 41 14.89 12.86 0.72
C ILE A 41 16.24 13.41 1.16
N ASP A 42 16.34 14.72 1.30
CA ASP A 42 17.51 15.43 1.84
C ASP A 42 17.08 16.64 2.68
N ASP A 43 18.02 17.47 3.12
CA ASP A 43 17.76 18.63 3.98
C ASP A 43 16.88 19.70 3.30
N ALA A 44 16.73 19.68 1.98
CA ALA A 44 15.82 20.56 1.25
C ALA A 44 14.38 20.02 1.21
N GLY A 45 14.16 18.74 1.55
CA GLY A 45 12.86 18.10 1.57
C GLY A 45 12.78 16.83 0.72
N LEU A 46 11.57 16.54 0.21
CA LEU A 46 11.31 15.39 -0.65
C LEU A 46 11.37 15.78 -2.12
N HIS A 47 12.34 15.18 -2.83
CA HIS A 47 12.44 15.27 -4.29
C HIS A 47 11.62 14.18 -4.95
N LEU A 48 10.73 14.56 -5.84
CA LEU A 48 9.82 13.65 -6.53
C LEU A 48 9.54 14.15 -7.94
N ARG A 49 8.88 13.32 -8.71
CA ARG A 49 8.28 13.71 -10.00
C ARG A 49 6.78 13.54 -9.93
N VAL A 50 6.05 14.47 -10.49
CA VAL A 50 4.60 14.36 -10.65
C VAL A 50 4.30 14.30 -12.15
N ASN A 51 3.78 13.17 -12.61
CA ASN A 51 3.59 12.89 -14.04
C ASN A 51 4.87 13.09 -14.88
N GLY A 52 6.03 12.75 -14.32
CA GLY A 52 7.35 12.90 -14.95
C GLY A 52 8.05 14.23 -14.69
N GLU A 53 7.33 15.27 -14.28
CA GLU A 53 7.90 16.60 -14.01
C GLU A 53 8.55 16.65 -12.63
N PRO A 54 9.82 17.10 -12.52
CA PRO A 54 10.52 17.16 -11.25
C PRO A 54 9.90 18.22 -10.33
N ARG A 55 9.84 17.90 -9.04
CA ARG A 55 9.29 18.76 -7.99
C ARG A 55 10.00 18.56 -6.67
N LEU A 56 10.23 19.64 -5.95
CA LEU A 56 10.69 19.64 -4.57
C LEU A 56 9.48 19.97 -3.66
N LEU A 57 9.27 19.15 -2.66
CA LEU A 57 8.36 19.45 -1.57
C LEU A 57 9.18 19.71 -0.30
N GLU A 58 9.23 20.98 0.11
CA GLU A 58 9.82 21.36 1.39
C GLU A 58 8.97 20.77 2.52
N ALA A 59 9.59 19.96 3.35
CA ALA A 59 8.92 19.29 4.46
C ALA A 59 9.93 18.92 5.55
N ASP A 60 9.60 19.24 6.80
CA ASP A 60 10.39 18.87 7.98
C ASP A 60 10.23 17.39 8.34
N THR A 61 9.11 16.78 7.94
CA THR A 61 8.80 15.39 8.27
C THR A 61 8.14 14.69 7.08
N VAL A 62 8.65 13.52 6.74
CA VAL A 62 8.07 12.64 5.72
C VAL A 62 7.60 11.34 6.39
N VAL A 63 6.30 11.06 6.30
CA VAL A 63 5.72 9.81 6.80
C VAL A 63 5.58 8.82 5.64
N VAL A 64 6.30 7.70 5.72
CA VAL A 64 6.32 6.67 4.68
C VAL A 64 5.23 5.64 4.96
N CYS A 65 4.24 5.56 4.05
CA CYS A 65 3.17 4.56 4.05
C CYS A 65 3.16 3.84 2.68
N ALA A 66 4.33 3.32 2.27
CA ALA A 66 4.59 2.93 0.89
C ALA A 66 4.12 1.51 0.53
N GLY A 67 3.32 0.88 1.35
CA GLY A 67 2.80 -0.47 1.15
C GLY A 67 3.40 -1.50 2.11
N GLN A 68 3.25 -2.76 1.74
CA GLN A 68 3.67 -3.91 2.55
C GLN A 68 4.39 -4.91 1.66
N GLU A 69 5.33 -5.64 2.25
CA GLU A 69 6.02 -6.76 1.61
C GLU A 69 5.56 -8.08 2.25
N PRO A 70 5.52 -9.19 1.49
CA PRO A 70 5.20 -10.49 2.05
C PRO A 70 6.24 -10.92 3.07
N GLU A 71 5.79 -11.37 4.25
CA GLU A 71 6.66 -12.02 5.23
C GLU A 71 6.42 -13.53 5.19
N ALA A 72 7.31 -14.25 4.54
CA ALA A 72 7.21 -15.70 4.32
C ALA A 72 8.42 -16.48 4.89
N GLY A 73 9.18 -15.91 5.83
CA GLY A 73 10.36 -16.52 6.42
C GLY A 73 10.06 -17.88 7.02
N LEU A 74 8.98 -18.01 7.79
CA LEU A 74 8.55 -19.28 8.36
C LEU A 74 8.28 -20.38 7.30
N ALA A 75 7.76 -20.01 6.14
CA ALA A 75 7.52 -20.98 5.07
C ALA A 75 8.84 -21.53 4.50
N ALA A 76 9.87 -20.70 4.39
CA ALA A 76 11.19 -21.14 3.99
C ALA A 76 11.83 -22.11 5.03
N ASP A 77 11.71 -21.78 6.31
CA ASP A 77 12.21 -22.61 7.40
C ASP A 77 11.51 -23.99 7.44
N LEU A 78 10.20 -24.03 7.26
CA LEU A 78 9.43 -25.28 7.20
C LEU A 78 9.83 -26.14 6.01
N ARG A 79 10.05 -25.56 4.82
CA ARG A 79 10.54 -26.29 3.65
C ARG A 79 11.94 -26.89 3.88
N ALA A 80 12.81 -26.17 4.57
CA ALA A 80 14.12 -26.68 4.95
C ALA A 80 14.05 -27.91 5.87
N LEU A 81 12.95 -28.04 6.63
CA LEU A 81 12.65 -29.21 7.48
C LEU A 81 11.85 -30.30 6.74
N GLY A 82 11.63 -30.17 5.44
CA GLY A 82 10.87 -31.13 4.64
C GLY A 82 9.35 -31.01 4.76
N VAL A 83 8.86 -29.93 5.34
CA VAL A 83 7.42 -29.64 5.45
C VAL A 83 7.03 -28.66 4.35
N GLU A 84 6.05 -28.99 3.52
CA GLU A 84 5.54 -28.06 2.49
C GLU A 84 4.30 -27.30 3.01
N PRO A 85 4.47 -26.05 3.45
CA PRO A 85 3.36 -25.26 3.96
C PRO A 85 2.53 -24.65 2.82
N ALA A 86 1.23 -24.57 3.01
CA ALA A 86 0.38 -23.70 2.18
C ALA A 86 0.56 -22.24 2.62
N VAL A 87 0.99 -21.39 1.70
CA VAL A 87 1.20 -19.96 1.96
C VAL A 87 0.01 -19.19 1.40
N ILE A 88 -0.67 -18.40 2.24
CA ILE A 88 -1.87 -17.62 1.89
C ILE A 88 -1.82 -16.22 2.50
N GLY A 89 -2.75 -15.36 2.10
CA GLY A 89 -2.91 -14.02 2.68
C GLY A 89 -1.71 -13.12 2.41
N GLY A 90 -1.29 -12.38 3.43
CA GLY A 90 -0.19 -11.42 3.34
C GLY A 90 1.19 -12.07 3.15
N ALA A 91 1.36 -13.31 3.59
CA ALA A 91 2.60 -14.08 3.38
C ALA A 91 2.79 -14.48 1.91
N GLU A 92 1.70 -14.71 1.16
CA GLU A 92 1.73 -14.96 -0.28
C GLU A 92 1.86 -13.65 -1.07
N LEU A 93 0.97 -12.69 -0.79
CA LEU A 93 0.92 -11.40 -1.47
C LEU A 93 0.43 -10.31 -0.51
N ALA A 94 1.34 -9.48 -0.03
CA ALA A 94 1.01 -8.41 0.91
C ALA A 94 0.32 -7.20 0.25
N ALA A 95 0.55 -6.96 -1.05
CA ALA A 95 0.00 -5.81 -1.75
C ALA A 95 -1.53 -5.79 -1.73
N GLU A 96 -2.10 -4.67 -1.27
CA GLU A 96 -3.56 -4.44 -1.21
C GLU A 96 -4.33 -5.56 -0.50
N LEU A 97 -3.72 -6.18 0.51
CA LEU A 97 -4.39 -7.19 1.33
C LEU A 97 -5.54 -6.56 2.11
N ASP A 98 -6.71 -7.15 2.01
CA ASP A 98 -7.88 -6.85 2.84
C ASP A 98 -8.42 -8.12 3.54
N ALA A 99 -9.34 -7.91 4.47
CA ALA A 99 -9.94 -9.01 5.21
C ALA A 99 -10.71 -9.98 4.30
N LEU A 100 -11.33 -9.47 3.24
CA LEU A 100 -12.11 -10.30 2.31
C LEU A 100 -11.21 -11.31 1.60
N ARG A 101 -10.07 -10.85 1.03
CA ARG A 101 -9.12 -11.74 0.34
C ARG A 101 -8.51 -12.76 1.31
N ALA A 102 -8.13 -12.33 2.51
CA ALA A 102 -7.53 -13.22 3.50
C ALA A 102 -8.51 -14.34 3.94
N ILE A 103 -9.76 -13.98 4.20
CA ILE A 103 -10.82 -14.93 4.59
C ILE A 103 -11.16 -15.88 3.43
N ASP A 104 -11.30 -15.38 2.21
CA ASP A 104 -11.59 -16.19 1.03
C ASP A 104 -10.49 -17.24 0.79
N GLN A 105 -9.22 -16.83 0.82
CA GLN A 105 -8.09 -17.75 0.67
C GLN A 105 -8.04 -18.82 1.77
N GLY A 106 -8.23 -18.43 3.03
CA GLY A 106 -8.28 -19.37 4.15
C GLY A 106 -9.44 -20.36 4.03
N THR A 107 -10.60 -19.89 3.64
CA THR A 107 -11.78 -20.74 3.45
C THR A 107 -11.56 -21.75 2.31
N ARG A 108 -11.06 -21.30 1.16
CA ARG A 108 -10.79 -22.20 0.02
C ARG A 108 -9.75 -23.25 0.34
N LEU A 109 -8.67 -22.86 1.05
CA LEU A 109 -7.65 -23.80 1.49
C LEU A 109 -8.26 -24.86 2.43
N ALA A 110 -9.01 -24.45 3.43
CA ALA A 110 -9.64 -25.38 4.40
C ALA A 110 -10.63 -26.36 3.73
N MET A 111 -11.29 -25.94 2.64
CA MET A 111 -12.20 -26.80 1.88
C MET A 111 -11.47 -27.77 0.93
N ALA A 112 -10.20 -27.56 0.66
CA ALA A 112 -9.38 -28.38 -0.23
C ALA A 112 -8.51 -29.42 0.52
N LEU A 113 -8.43 -29.33 1.86
CA LEU A 113 -7.75 -30.29 2.75
C LEU A 113 -8.66 -31.49 3.08
#